data_5f7555e00a01c065953125fe7fbc1acb
#
_entry.id   5f7555e00a01c065953125fe7fbc1acb
#
_cell.length_a   1.000
_cell.length_b   1.000
_cell.length_c   1.000
_cell.angle_alpha   90.00
_cell.angle_beta   90.00
_cell.angle_gamma   90.00
#
_symmetry.space_group_name_H-M   'P 1'
#
loop_
_entity.id
_entity.type
_entity.pdbx_description
1 polymer ?
#
loop_
_entity_poly.entity_id
_entity_poly.type
_entity_poly.pdbx_seq_one_letter_code
_entity_poly.pdbx_strand_id
1 'polypeptide(L)'
;MDFEILEKLNGFNHVMFEEKRHIYTIGDQKLTSVTTLINQYQEDADWDEIATKYAAKNGETPEYWRDLWKQEGSIAGAKGDEIHKYAEFTMANKVYEIDMERMVLQTEKCDKIDWFEPWRVMKKLKMMWDVFWLQARGVLIPVRSEFVVGDAELGVAGMVDQLFWNTKMQELQIWDWKTSKKIVRHNKYRNLTGPFSHLDDCEWIKYSLQIAIYKYIIKKNLGLEIGDCYIGWFHENNDTYKIIKTLSLDMEVSQMFQEL
;
A
#
# COMPACT_ATOMS: atom_id res chain seq x y z
N MET A 1 -7.98 -0.84 -25.00
CA MET A 1 -6.58 -0.60 -24.53
C MET A 1 -5.65 -0.91 -25.69
N ASP A 2 -4.70 -0.04 -25.94
CA ASP A 2 -3.76 -0.16 -27.05
C ASP A 2 -2.68 -1.23 -26.72
N PHE A 3 -2.28 -2.02 -27.72
CA PHE A 3 -1.19 -3.01 -27.59
C PHE A 3 0.15 -2.34 -27.23
N GLU A 4 0.38 -1.14 -27.73
CA GLU A 4 1.58 -0.34 -27.42
C GLU A 4 1.76 -0.06 -25.91
N ILE A 5 0.65 0.15 -25.17
CA ILE A 5 0.70 0.33 -23.71
C ILE A 5 1.23 -0.92 -23.02
N LEU A 6 0.77 -2.10 -23.44
CA LEU A 6 1.22 -3.37 -22.84
C LEU A 6 2.70 -3.64 -23.09
N GLU A 7 3.21 -3.30 -24.27
CA GLU A 7 4.63 -3.43 -24.60
C GLU A 7 5.49 -2.47 -23.74
N LYS A 8 5.08 -1.23 -23.61
CA LYS A 8 5.80 -0.23 -22.77
C LYS A 8 5.91 -0.69 -21.32
N LEU A 9 4.87 -1.31 -20.75
CA LEU A 9 4.91 -1.80 -19.37
C LEU A 9 5.97 -2.88 -19.12
N ASN A 10 6.45 -3.56 -20.15
CA ASN A 10 7.59 -4.49 -20.03
C ASN A 10 8.92 -3.79 -19.79
N GLY A 11 9.00 -2.47 -19.93
CA GLY A 11 10.21 -1.68 -19.64
C GLY A 11 10.71 -1.82 -18.19
N PHE A 12 9.87 -2.24 -17.24
CA PHE A 12 10.29 -2.51 -15.86
C PHE A 12 10.70 -3.97 -15.58
N ASN A 13 10.74 -4.86 -16.56
CA ASN A 13 11.11 -6.27 -16.35
C ASN A 13 12.54 -6.46 -15.80
N HIS A 14 13.37 -5.43 -15.82
CA HIS A 14 14.72 -5.42 -15.25
C HIS A 14 14.76 -5.03 -13.77
N VAL A 15 13.64 -4.58 -13.21
CA VAL A 15 13.51 -4.26 -11.77
C VAL A 15 13.15 -5.55 -11.04
N MET A 16 14.02 -5.99 -10.14
CA MET A 16 13.84 -7.23 -9.39
C MET A 16 13.34 -6.93 -7.98
N PHE A 17 12.46 -7.79 -7.48
CA PHE A 17 11.97 -7.75 -6.11
C PHE A 17 12.19 -9.08 -5.40
N GLU A 18 12.89 -9.06 -4.28
CA GLU A 18 13.06 -10.20 -3.39
C GLU A 18 12.06 -10.11 -2.23
N GLU A 19 10.98 -10.91 -2.30
CA GLU A 19 9.86 -10.86 -1.35
C GLU A 19 10.32 -11.08 0.11
N LYS A 20 11.14 -12.11 0.38
CA LYS A 20 11.57 -12.46 1.74
C LYS A 20 12.32 -11.35 2.47
N ARG A 21 13.10 -10.55 1.76
CA ARG A 21 13.91 -9.46 2.31
C ARG A 21 13.29 -8.10 2.05
N HIS A 22 12.24 -8.06 1.25
CA HIS A 22 11.61 -6.83 0.77
C HIS A 22 12.64 -5.88 0.13
N ILE A 23 13.46 -6.39 -0.78
CA ILE A 23 14.55 -5.66 -1.43
C ILE A 23 14.26 -5.51 -2.91
N TYR A 24 14.38 -4.28 -3.41
CA TYR A 24 14.33 -3.97 -4.83
C TYR A 24 15.74 -3.75 -5.36
N THR A 25 16.02 -4.28 -6.58
CA THR A 25 17.32 -4.10 -7.26
C THR A 25 17.16 -3.86 -8.76
N ILE A 26 18.12 -3.12 -9.33
CA ILE A 26 18.36 -3.04 -10.78
C ILE A 26 19.84 -3.41 -10.98
N GLY A 27 20.10 -4.56 -11.59
CA GLY A 27 21.45 -5.14 -11.60
C GLY A 27 21.95 -5.33 -10.16
N ASP A 28 23.13 -4.77 -9.86
CA ASP A 28 23.73 -4.82 -8.51
C ASP A 28 23.28 -3.67 -7.59
N GLN A 29 22.55 -2.68 -8.13
CA GLN A 29 22.11 -1.53 -7.36
C GLN A 29 20.88 -1.87 -6.53
N LYS A 30 20.98 -1.70 -5.20
CA LYS A 30 19.84 -1.74 -4.29
C LYS A 30 19.10 -0.41 -4.32
N LEU A 31 17.77 -0.48 -4.42
CA LEU A 31 16.89 0.68 -4.47
C LEU A 31 16.14 0.87 -3.15
N THR A 32 15.86 2.12 -2.81
CA THR A 32 15.01 2.48 -1.66
C THR A 32 13.54 2.22 -2.01
N SER A 33 12.79 1.58 -1.12
CA SER A 33 11.35 1.43 -1.36
C SER A 33 10.65 2.80 -1.25
N VAL A 34 9.58 2.99 -2.05
CA VAL A 34 8.78 4.22 -2.00
C VAL A 34 8.25 4.50 -0.60
N THR A 35 7.80 3.48 0.13
CA THR A 35 7.34 3.63 1.51
C THR A 35 8.46 4.07 2.46
N THR A 36 9.68 3.53 2.30
CA THR A 36 10.86 3.96 3.06
C THR A 36 11.23 5.41 2.74
N LEU A 37 11.16 5.81 1.48
CA LEU A 37 11.42 7.20 1.07
C LEU A 37 10.42 8.16 1.72
N ILE A 38 9.12 7.86 1.68
CA ILE A 38 8.08 8.70 2.30
C ILE A 38 8.29 8.81 3.81
N ASN A 39 8.70 7.74 4.46
CA ASN A 39 8.93 7.73 5.91
C ASN A 39 10.07 8.69 6.35
N GLN A 40 11.01 9.02 5.47
CA GLN A 40 12.07 10.01 5.75
C GLN A 40 11.53 11.43 5.93
N TYR A 41 10.32 11.70 5.45
CA TYR A 41 9.64 13.00 5.59
C TYR A 41 8.65 13.05 6.74
N GLN A 42 8.68 12.06 7.65
CA GLN A 42 7.91 12.05 8.88
C GLN A 42 8.82 12.43 10.05
N GLU A 43 8.23 13.08 11.06
CA GLU A 43 8.92 13.20 12.32
C GLU A 43 8.98 11.85 13.04
N ASP A 44 10.14 11.54 13.60
CA ASP A 44 10.30 10.32 14.39
C ASP A 44 9.35 10.32 15.60
N ALA A 45 8.69 9.21 15.82
CA ALA A 45 7.87 9.00 17.00
C ALA A 45 8.72 8.34 18.11
N ASP A 46 8.76 8.95 19.28
CA ASP A 46 9.33 8.32 20.46
C ASP A 46 8.36 7.26 21.02
N TRP A 47 8.52 6.03 20.48
CA TRP A 47 7.67 4.89 20.86
C TRP A 47 7.82 4.51 22.34
N ASP A 48 8.95 4.78 22.98
CA ASP A 48 9.17 4.51 24.39
C ASP A 48 8.41 5.51 25.26
N GLU A 49 8.43 6.79 24.90
CA GLU A 49 7.62 7.81 25.55
C GLU A 49 6.13 7.54 25.38
N ILE A 50 5.69 7.18 24.16
CA ILE A 50 4.30 6.86 23.85
C ILE A 50 3.84 5.65 24.68
N ALA A 51 4.62 4.57 24.71
CA ALA A 51 4.30 3.38 25.49
C ALA A 51 4.23 3.66 26.99
N THR A 52 5.15 4.49 27.50
CA THR A 52 5.17 4.91 28.91
C THR A 52 3.91 5.70 29.29
N LYS A 53 3.55 6.70 28.47
CA LYS A 53 2.32 7.49 28.67
C LYS A 53 1.06 6.64 28.60
N TYR A 54 1.04 5.68 27.66
CA TYR A 54 -0.10 4.78 27.46
C TYR A 54 -0.25 3.81 28.65
N ALA A 55 0.85 3.23 29.12
CA ALA A 55 0.89 2.34 30.27
C ALA A 55 0.39 3.05 31.56
N ALA A 56 0.84 4.28 31.78
CA ALA A 56 0.39 5.08 32.93
C ALA A 56 -1.12 5.33 32.94
N LYS A 57 -1.77 5.38 31.77
CA LYS A 57 -3.21 5.61 31.64
C LYS A 57 -4.04 4.33 31.69
N ASN A 58 -3.53 3.23 31.12
CA ASN A 58 -4.31 2.01 30.85
C ASN A 58 -3.86 0.80 31.69
N GLY A 59 -2.85 0.95 32.54
CA GLY A 59 -2.23 -0.16 33.27
C GLY A 59 -1.25 -0.95 32.41
N GLU A 60 -0.73 -2.04 32.92
CA GLU A 60 0.33 -2.86 32.34
C GLU A 60 1.68 -2.10 32.21
N THR A 61 2.71 -2.76 31.68
CA THR A 61 4.04 -2.13 31.50
C THR A 61 4.18 -1.54 30.10
N PRO A 62 5.11 -0.58 29.88
CA PRO A 62 5.43 -0.08 28.54
C PRO A 62 5.84 -1.20 27.59
N GLU A 63 6.60 -2.20 28.06
CA GLU A 63 7.02 -3.38 27.30
C GLU A 63 5.82 -4.20 26.82
N TYR A 64 4.84 -4.42 27.71
CA TYR A 64 3.59 -5.11 27.36
C TYR A 64 2.89 -4.46 26.16
N TRP A 65 2.76 -3.11 26.20
CA TRP A 65 2.09 -2.37 25.13
C TRP A 65 2.89 -2.39 23.82
N ARG A 66 4.21 -2.25 23.88
CA ARG A 66 5.06 -2.37 22.68
C ARG A 66 4.93 -3.74 22.03
N ASP A 67 4.98 -4.81 22.80
CA ASP A 67 4.81 -6.18 22.32
C ASP A 67 3.44 -6.40 21.69
N LEU A 68 2.38 -5.93 22.37
CA LEU A 68 1.02 -6.02 21.85
C LEU A 68 0.87 -5.29 20.52
N TRP A 69 1.34 -4.04 20.42
CA TRP A 69 1.26 -3.27 19.18
C TRP A 69 2.08 -3.91 18.04
N LYS A 70 3.23 -4.50 18.37
CA LYS A 70 4.02 -5.24 17.39
C LYS A 70 3.27 -6.47 16.86
N GLN A 71 2.62 -7.22 17.75
CA GLN A 71 1.79 -8.37 17.36
C GLN A 71 0.59 -7.95 16.52
N GLU A 72 -0.14 -6.92 16.94
CA GLU A 72 -1.27 -6.36 16.16
C GLU A 72 -0.82 -5.89 14.78
N GLY A 73 0.33 -5.21 14.68
CA GLY A 73 0.92 -4.78 13.41
C GLY A 73 1.29 -5.95 12.49
N SER A 74 1.88 -7.00 13.06
CA SER A 74 2.23 -8.22 12.32
C SER A 74 0.99 -8.91 11.72
N ILE A 75 -0.09 -9.03 12.52
CA ILE A 75 -1.37 -9.58 12.04
C ILE A 75 -2.02 -8.70 10.99
N ALA A 76 -1.96 -7.37 11.18
CA ALA A 76 -2.49 -6.42 10.18
C ALA A 76 -1.77 -6.56 8.85
N GLY A 77 -0.44 -6.72 8.86
CA GLY A 77 0.36 -7.01 7.68
C GLY A 77 -0.06 -8.30 6.99
N ALA A 78 -0.10 -9.42 7.75
CA ALA A 78 -0.50 -10.73 7.20
C ALA A 78 -1.93 -10.72 6.61
N LYS A 79 -2.88 -10.01 7.24
CA LYS A 79 -4.23 -9.79 6.67
C LYS A 79 -4.19 -9.02 5.35
N GLY A 80 -3.34 -7.99 5.29
CA GLY A 80 -3.13 -7.21 4.08
C GLY A 80 -2.61 -8.09 2.93
N ASP A 81 -1.54 -8.84 3.17
CA ASP A 81 -0.91 -9.73 2.18
C ASP A 81 -1.89 -10.76 1.62
N GLU A 82 -2.72 -11.36 2.49
CA GLU A 82 -3.73 -12.33 2.05
C GLU A 82 -4.83 -11.71 1.18
N ILE A 83 -5.28 -10.48 1.49
CA ILE A 83 -6.28 -9.78 0.66
C ILE A 83 -5.68 -9.36 -0.66
N HIS A 84 -4.42 -8.90 -0.72
CA HIS A 84 -3.74 -8.57 -1.97
C HIS A 84 -3.64 -9.81 -2.87
N LYS A 85 -3.21 -10.96 -2.34
CA LYS A 85 -3.16 -12.23 -3.08
C LYS A 85 -4.55 -12.67 -3.55
N TYR A 86 -5.56 -12.58 -2.67
CA TYR A 86 -6.93 -12.89 -3.05
C TYR A 86 -7.42 -11.99 -4.21
N ALA A 87 -7.12 -10.70 -4.14
CA ALA A 87 -7.45 -9.74 -5.18
C ALA A 87 -6.77 -10.10 -6.51
N GLU A 88 -5.46 -10.31 -6.51
CA GLU A 88 -4.68 -10.68 -7.69
C GLU A 88 -5.25 -11.93 -8.38
N PHE A 89 -5.45 -13.00 -7.62
CA PHE A 89 -5.93 -14.28 -8.17
C PHE A 89 -7.34 -14.18 -8.72
N THR A 90 -8.25 -13.52 -8.01
CA THR A 90 -9.64 -13.35 -8.46
C THR A 90 -9.74 -12.48 -9.71
N MET A 91 -8.94 -11.44 -9.84
CA MET A 91 -8.85 -10.62 -11.06
C MET A 91 -8.29 -11.42 -12.23
N ALA A 92 -7.39 -12.36 -12.00
CA ALA A 92 -6.86 -13.28 -13.00
C ALA A 92 -7.79 -14.46 -13.32
N ASN A 93 -9.01 -14.49 -12.77
CA ASN A 93 -9.95 -15.62 -12.85
C ASN A 93 -9.36 -16.95 -12.33
N LYS A 94 -8.49 -16.88 -11.33
CA LYS A 94 -7.91 -18.03 -10.64
C LYS A 94 -8.59 -18.22 -9.29
N VAL A 95 -8.68 -19.48 -8.86
CA VAL A 95 -9.16 -19.80 -7.51
C VAL A 95 -8.03 -19.55 -6.51
N TYR A 96 -8.36 -18.86 -5.43
CA TYR A 96 -7.46 -18.66 -4.30
C TYR A 96 -8.24 -18.82 -3.00
N GLU A 97 -7.71 -19.64 -2.11
CA GLU A 97 -8.24 -19.80 -0.76
C GLU A 97 -7.32 -19.06 0.21
N ILE A 98 -7.92 -18.29 1.11
CA ILE A 98 -7.20 -17.57 2.15
C ILE A 98 -6.53 -18.59 3.07
N ASP A 99 -5.21 -18.51 3.18
CA ASP A 99 -4.39 -19.44 3.93
C ASP A 99 -4.14 -18.90 5.36
N MET A 100 -4.98 -19.35 6.29
CA MET A 100 -4.85 -18.98 7.70
C MET A 100 -3.59 -19.57 8.36
N GLU A 101 -3.12 -20.75 7.93
CA GLU A 101 -1.88 -21.34 8.45
C GLU A 101 -0.67 -20.49 8.07
N ARG A 102 -0.62 -20.01 6.83
CA ARG A 102 0.41 -19.08 6.37
C ARG A 102 0.37 -17.77 7.15
N MET A 103 -0.83 -17.22 7.40
CA MET A 103 -0.96 -16.01 8.22
C MET A 103 -0.40 -16.22 9.63
N VAL A 104 -0.69 -17.35 10.26
CA VAL A 104 -0.13 -17.70 11.59
C VAL A 104 1.38 -17.80 11.52
N LEU A 105 1.94 -18.45 10.50
CA LEU A 105 3.39 -18.60 10.32
C LEU A 105 4.11 -17.28 10.06
N GLN A 106 3.46 -16.33 9.35
CA GLN A 106 4.01 -14.99 9.12
C GLN A 106 4.05 -14.14 10.39
N THR A 107 3.18 -14.43 11.35
CA THR A 107 3.01 -13.65 12.57
C THR A 107 3.68 -14.30 13.78
N GLU A 108 4.95 -14.68 13.66
CA GLU A 108 5.71 -15.32 14.74
C GLU A 108 5.50 -14.64 16.10
N LYS A 109 5.24 -15.43 17.14
CA LYS A 109 5.09 -15.01 18.55
C LYS A 109 3.85 -14.18 18.87
N CYS A 110 2.74 -14.40 18.17
CA CYS A 110 1.46 -13.78 18.52
C CYS A 110 0.69 -14.60 19.59
N ASP A 111 1.27 -14.73 20.77
CA ASP A 111 0.74 -15.49 21.90
C ASP A 111 -0.42 -14.79 22.62
N LYS A 112 -0.58 -13.48 22.42
CA LYS A 112 -1.64 -12.65 23.04
C LYS A 112 -2.88 -12.51 22.17
N ILE A 113 -2.92 -13.14 20.99
CA ILE A 113 -3.96 -12.94 19.99
C ILE A 113 -4.87 -14.18 19.89
N ASP A 114 -6.17 -13.95 19.95
CA ASP A 114 -7.16 -14.96 19.60
C ASP A 114 -7.34 -15.04 18.09
N TRP A 115 -6.85 -16.11 17.46
CA TRP A 115 -6.88 -16.32 16.01
C TRP A 115 -8.27 -16.51 15.41
N PHE A 116 -9.30 -16.70 16.23
CA PHE A 116 -10.67 -16.75 15.74
C PHE A 116 -11.13 -15.39 15.16
N GLU A 117 -10.73 -14.28 15.79
CA GLU A 117 -11.06 -12.93 15.30
C GLU A 117 -10.40 -12.63 13.95
N PRO A 118 -9.09 -12.80 13.73
CA PRO A 118 -8.48 -12.66 12.40
C PRO A 118 -9.18 -13.49 11.32
N TRP A 119 -9.55 -14.73 11.58
CA TRP A 119 -10.28 -15.57 10.64
C TRP A 119 -11.67 -15.00 10.28
N ARG A 120 -12.43 -14.56 11.27
CA ARG A 120 -13.74 -13.91 11.05
C ARG A 120 -13.60 -12.64 10.22
N VAL A 121 -12.58 -11.84 10.52
CA VAL A 121 -12.26 -10.62 9.80
C VAL A 121 -11.94 -10.93 8.34
N MET A 122 -11.09 -11.92 8.07
CA MET A 122 -10.72 -12.29 6.70
C MET A 122 -11.92 -12.69 5.85
N LYS A 123 -12.89 -13.42 6.41
CA LYS A 123 -14.15 -13.71 5.72
C LYS A 123 -14.90 -12.44 5.31
N LYS A 124 -14.97 -11.44 6.20
CA LYS A 124 -15.62 -10.16 5.91
C LYS A 124 -14.89 -9.38 4.84
N LEU A 125 -13.56 -9.30 4.92
CA LEU A 125 -12.75 -8.61 3.91
C LEU A 125 -12.89 -9.27 2.53
N LYS A 126 -12.87 -10.59 2.47
CA LYS A 126 -13.12 -11.35 1.25
C LYS A 126 -14.48 -11.02 0.64
N MET A 127 -15.54 -11.01 1.43
CA MET A 127 -16.89 -10.65 0.95
C MET A 127 -16.92 -9.21 0.40
N MET A 128 -16.27 -8.27 1.08
CA MET A 128 -16.18 -6.88 0.60
C MET A 128 -15.45 -6.81 -0.75
N TRP A 129 -14.37 -7.57 -0.92
CA TRP A 129 -13.65 -7.67 -2.17
C TRP A 129 -14.53 -8.25 -3.29
N ASP A 130 -15.23 -9.36 -3.02
CA ASP A 130 -16.11 -10.02 -4.00
C ASP A 130 -17.19 -9.04 -4.52
N VAL A 131 -17.78 -8.25 -3.61
CA VAL A 131 -18.78 -7.22 -3.97
C VAL A 131 -18.13 -6.12 -4.81
N PHE A 132 -16.97 -5.61 -4.40
CA PHE A 132 -16.24 -4.62 -5.18
C PHE A 132 -15.94 -5.11 -6.59
N TRP A 133 -15.32 -6.29 -6.70
CA TRP A 133 -14.90 -6.82 -7.99
C TRP A 133 -16.09 -7.13 -8.91
N LEU A 134 -17.17 -7.66 -8.38
CA LEU A 134 -18.39 -7.90 -9.16
C LEU A 134 -18.92 -6.60 -9.80
N GLN A 135 -18.82 -5.46 -9.10
CA GLN A 135 -19.27 -4.16 -9.60
C GLN A 135 -18.25 -3.50 -10.53
N ALA A 136 -16.97 -3.69 -10.28
CA ALA A 136 -15.88 -3.00 -10.99
C ALA A 136 -15.48 -3.67 -12.30
N ARG A 137 -15.52 -5.02 -12.41
CA ARG A 137 -14.97 -5.80 -13.52
C ARG A 137 -15.56 -5.49 -14.90
N GLY A 138 -16.71 -4.83 -14.97
CA GLY A 138 -17.32 -4.40 -16.25
C GLY A 138 -16.73 -3.08 -16.78
N VAL A 139 -15.96 -2.38 -15.97
CA VAL A 139 -15.36 -1.06 -16.29
C VAL A 139 -13.85 -1.07 -16.14
N LEU A 140 -13.33 -1.73 -15.11
CA LEU A 140 -11.91 -1.83 -14.82
C LEU A 140 -11.35 -3.13 -15.36
N ILE A 141 -10.48 -3.01 -16.36
CA ILE A 141 -9.77 -4.18 -16.95
C ILE A 141 -8.40 -4.26 -16.26
N PRO A 142 -8.08 -5.39 -15.56
CA PRO A 142 -6.75 -5.58 -14.98
C PRO A 142 -5.67 -5.58 -16.06
N VAL A 143 -4.63 -4.78 -15.88
CA VAL A 143 -3.49 -4.66 -16.79
C VAL A 143 -2.25 -5.30 -16.19
N ARG A 144 -1.92 -4.93 -14.94
CA ARG A 144 -0.85 -5.53 -14.16
C ARG A 144 -1.25 -5.54 -12.69
N SER A 145 -1.03 -6.66 -12.01
CA SER A 145 -1.14 -6.80 -10.55
C SER A 145 0.26 -6.95 -9.98
N GLU A 146 0.49 -6.50 -8.74
CA GLU A 146 1.80 -6.55 -8.05
C GLU A 146 2.93 -6.09 -8.97
N PHE A 147 2.70 -4.95 -9.63
CA PHE A 147 3.55 -4.45 -10.70
C PHE A 147 4.75 -3.69 -10.14
N VAL A 148 5.92 -4.29 -10.23
CA VAL A 148 7.17 -3.68 -9.75
C VAL A 148 7.61 -2.58 -10.71
N VAL A 149 7.83 -1.38 -10.17
CA VAL A 149 8.35 -0.21 -10.87
C VAL A 149 9.59 0.31 -10.16
N GLY A 150 10.55 0.86 -10.89
CA GLY A 150 11.77 1.41 -10.29
C GLY A 150 12.58 2.25 -11.27
N ASP A 151 13.44 3.08 -10.71
CA ASP A 151 14.32 3.96 -11.47
C ASP A 151 15.71 3.98 -10.80
N ALA A 152 16.73 3.57 -11.54
CA ALA A 152 18.12 3.47 -11.03
C ALA A 152 18.72 4.84 -10.74
N GLU A 153 18.38 5.86 -11.55
CA GLU A 153 18.89 7.22 -11.40
C GLU A 153 18.29 7.87 -10.13
N LEU A 154 16.99 7.67 -9.89
CA LEU A 154 16.32 8.12 -8.66
C LEU A 154 16.69 7.27 -7.44
N GLY A 155 17.22 6.07 -7.65
CA GLY A 155 17.52 5.12 -6.56
C GLY A 155 16.28 4.59 -5.84
N VAL A 156 15.10 4.60 -6.48
CA VAL A 156 13.80 4.32 -5.86
C VAL A 156 13.03 3.26 -6.63
N ALA A 157 12.34 2.38 -5.91
CA ALA A 157 11.45 1.38 -6.48
C ALA A 157 10.26 1.09 -5.56
N GLY A 158 9.25 0.44 -6.11
CA GLY A 158 8.12 -0.07 -5.34
C GLY A 158 7.23 -0.98 -6.16
N MET A 159 6.13 -1.39 -5.55
CA MET A 159 5.17 -2.30 -6.16
C MET A 159 3.81 -1.62 -6.20
N VAL A 160 3.24 -1.53 -7.38
CA VAL A 160 1.88 -1.06 -7.62
C VAL A 160 0.94 -2.24 -7.43
N ASP A 161 0.02 -2.17 -6.47
CA ASP A 161 -0.90 -3.28 -6.19
C ASP A 161 -1.70 -3.65 -7.44
N GLN A 162 -2.27 -2.63 -8.12
CA GLN A 162 -3.03 -2.85 -9.32
C GLN A 162 -2.99 -1.68 -10.30
N LEU A 163 -2.67 -1.99 -11.55
CA LEU A 163 -2.85 -1.10 -12.68
C LEU A 163 -4.08 -1.56 -13.49
N PHE A 164 -5.07 -0.68 -13.62
CA PHE A 164 -6.26 -0.92 -14.44
C PHE A 164 -6.29 -0.04 -15.69
N TRP A 165 -6.94 -0.54 -16.72
CA TRP A 165 -7.50 0.26 -17.79
C TRP A 165 -8.98 0.53 -17.50
N ASN A 166 -9.32 1.81 -17.30
CA ASN A 166 -10.72 2.23 -17.15
C ASN A 166 -11.36 2.43 -18.53
N THR A 167 -12.30 1.56 -18.90
CA THR A 167 -12.93 1.58 -20.22
C THR A 167 -13.86 2.77 -20.44
N LYS A 168 -14.39 3.37 -19.39
CA LYS A 168 -15.24 4.58 -19.47
C LYS A 168 -14.44 5.85 -19.60
N MET A 169 -13.37 5.97 -18.79
CA MET A 169 -12.50 7.17 -18.77
C MET A 169 -11.44 7.10 -19.88
N GLN A 170 -11.19 5.92 -20.46
CA GLN A 170 -10.15 5.67 -21.47
C GLN A 170 -8.74 6.03 -20.96
N GLU A 171 -8.43 5.62 -19.73
CA GLU A 171 -7.17 5.94 -19.05
C GLU A 171 -6.64 4.77 -18.23
N LEU A 172 -5.33 4.76 -17.99
CA LEU A 172 -4.70 3.92 -16.99
C LEU A 172 -4.93 4.51 -15.59
N GLN A 173 -5.23 3.64 -14.62
CA GLN A 173 -5.48 4.03 -13.22
C GLN A 173 -4.67 3.13 -12.29
N ILE A 174 -3.99 3.73 -11.31
CA ILE A 174 -3.37 3.00 -10.20
C ILE A 174 -4.40 2.87 -9.07
N TRP A 175 -4.54 1.66 -8.58
CA TRP A 175 -5.33 1.33 -7.40
C TRP A 175 -4.45 0.66 -6.37
N ASP A 176 -4.62 1.04 -5.13
CA ASP A 176 -3.84 0.57 -3.99
C ASP A 176 -4.81 0.03 -2.92
N TRP A 177 -4.56 -1.19 -2.45
CA TRP A 177 -5.46 -1.89 -1.52
C TRP A 177 -5.03 -1.65 -0.09
N LYS A 178 -5.94 -1.20 0.76
CA LYS A 178 -5.65 -0.94 2.16
C LYS A 178 -6.64 -1.62 3.09
N THR A 179 -6.07 -2.27 4.12
CA THR A 179 -6.81 -2.89 5.23
C THR A 179 -6.62 -2.13 6.54
N SER A 180 -6.10 -0.94 6.50
CA SER A 180 -5.81 -0.07 7.66
C SER A 180 -7.06 0.19 8.50
N LYS A 181 -6.91 0.20 9.82
CA LYS A 181 -8.01 0.46 10.78
C LYS A 181 -8.74 1.77 10.51
N LYS A 182 -8.01 2.77 10.03
CA LYS A 182 -8.55 4.09 9.63
C LYS A 182 -7.69 4.68 8.52
N ILE A 183 -8.31 5.51 7.69
CA ILE A 183 -7.63 6.39 6.75
C ILE A 183 -8.04 7.81 7.09
N VAL A 184 -7.18 8.48 7.85
CA VAL A 184 -7.38 9.87 8.28
C VAL A 184 -6.98 10.79 7.14
N ARG A 185 -7.79 11.84 6.91
CA ARG A 185 -7.55 12.81 5.83
C ARG A 185 -6.89 14.11 6.30
N HIS A 186 -6.90 14.38 7.58
CA HIS A 186 -6.34 15.58 8.18
C HIS A 186 -5.66 15.27 9.49
N ASN A 187 -4.51 15.90 9.73
CA ASN A 187 -3.81 15.87 11.00
C ASN A 187 -3.45 17.30 11.41
N LYS A 188 -4.28 17.90 12.26
CA LYS A 188 -4.09 19.29 12.71
C LYS A 188 -2.90 19.51 13.66
N TYR A 189 -2.18 18.46 14.02
CA TYR A 189 -1.09 18.51 14.99
C TYR A 189 0.28 18.32 14.36
N ARG A 190 0.36 17.68 13.20
CA ARG A 190 1.61 17.30 12.56
C ARG A 190 1.51 17.44 11.04
N ASN A 191 2.55 18.02 10.46
CA ASN A 191 2.79 18.01 9.02
C ASN A 191 3.94 17.07 8.69
N LEU A 192 4.07 16.71 7.45
CA LEU A 192 5.29 16.12 6.91
C LEU A 192 6.43 17.15 6.93
N THR A 193 7.65 16.72 6.62
CA THR A 193 8.84 17.58 6.60
C THR A 193 9.36 17.80 5.17
N GLY A 194 10.38 18.63 5.02
CA GLY A 194 11.00 18.91 3.72
C GLY A 194 10.04 19.51 2.71
N PRO A 195 10.07 19.06 1.43
CA PRO A 195 9.22 19.58 0.36
C PRO A 195 7.73 19.37 0.62
N PHE A 196 7.37 18.48 1.57
CA PHE A 196 5.99 18.16 1.93
C PHE A 196 5.50 18.87 3.20
N SER A 197 6.24 19.84 3.74
CA SER A 197 5.95 20.51 5.03
C SER A 197 4.60 21.23 5.09
N HIS A 198 3.97 21.50 3.95
CA HIS A 198 2.64 22.07 3.83
C HIS A 198 1.51 21.03 3.86
N LEU A 199 1.86 19.73 3.87
CA LEU A 199 0.91 18.62 3.87
C LEU A 199 0.80 17.99 5.27
N ASP A 200 -0.42 17.61 5.64
CA ASP A 200 -0.68 16.92 6.90
C ASP A 200 0.02 15.54 6.95
N ASP A 201 0.67 15.20 8.06
CA ASP A 201 1.14 13.82 8.30
C ASP A 201 -0.05 12.91 8.63
N CYS A 202 -0.69 12.37 7.60
CA CYS A 202 -1.82 11.47 7.73
C CYS A 202 -1.81 10.38 6.65
N GLU A 203 -2.57 9.29 6.88
CA GLU A 203 -2.58 8.12 6.01
C GLU A 203 -2.97 8.47 4.57
N TRP A 204 -4.01 9.30 4.37
CA TRP A 204 -4.45 9.67 3.03
C TRP A 204 -3.38 10.40 2.22
N ILE A 205 -2.65 11.33 2.84
CA ILE A 205 -1.54 12.05 2.19
C ILE A 205 -0.41 11.08 1.85
N LYS A 206 0.00 10.21 2.78
CA LYS A 206 1.08 9.23 2.55
C LYS A 206 0.75 8.25 1.43
N TYR A 207 -0.48 7.76 1.38
CA TYR A 207 -0.93 6.89 0.28
C TYR A 207 -1.02 7.65 -1.04
N SER A 208 -1.42 8.92 -1.01
CA SER A 208 -1.42 9.77 -2.21
C SER A 208 0.00 10.04 -2.73
N LEU A 209 0.97 10.28 -1.83
CA LEU A 209 2.39 10.41 -2.18
C LEU A 209 2.95 9.11 -2.77
N GLN A 210 2.64 7.97 -2.18
CA GLN A 210 3.05 6.65 -2.68
C GLN A 210 2.63 6.48 -4.15
N ILE A 211 1.38 6.73 -4.43
CA ILE A 211 0.82 6.61 -5.79
C ILE A 211 1.40 7.68 -6.73
N ALA A 212 1.58 8.91 -6.28
CA ALA A 212 2.17 9.98 -7.09
C ALA A 212 3.63 9.67 -7.47
N ILE A 213 4.41 9.05 -6.58
CA ILE A 213 5.77 8.58 -6.90
C ILE A 213 5.73 7.46 -7.95
N TYR A 214 4.81 6.51 -7.84
CA TYR A 214 4.64 5.47 -8.87
C TYR A 214 4.29 6.08 -10.23
N LYS A 215 3.35 7.04 -10.27
CA LYS A 215 3.01 7.78 -11.50
C LYS A 215 4.24 8.46 -12.11
N TYR A 216 5.03 9.14 -11.27
CA TYR A 216 6.25 9.83 -11.70
C TYR A 216 7.26 8.85 -12.34
N ILE A 217 7.54 7.72 -11.69
CA ILE A 217 8.45 6.68 -12.19
C ILE A 217 7.93 6.12 -13.53
N ILE A 218 6.64 5.79 -13.62
CA ILE A 218 6.02 5.25 -14.85
C ILE A 218 6.10 6.27 -15.98
N LYS A 219 5.76 7.53 -15.72
CA LYS A 219 5.84 8.60 -16.72
C LYS A 219 7.27 8.84 -17.19
N LYS A 220 8.24 8.96 -16.26
CA LYS A 220 9.66 9.21 -16.57
C LYS A 220 10.24 8.10 -17.43
N ASN A 221 10.00 6.83 -17.11
CA ASN A 221 10.65 5.69 -17.75
C ASN A 221 9.91 5.20 -19.01
N LEU A 222 8.59 5.29 -19.04
CA LEU A 222 7.76 4.69 -20.09
C LEU A 222 7.01 5.71 -20.94
N GLY A 223 6.97 6.98 -20.54
CA GLY A 223 6.17 8.03 -21.19
C GLY A 223 4.66 7.73 -21.13
N LEU A 224 4.21 6.93 -20.17
CA LEU A 224 2.79 6.61 -19.97
C LEU A 224 2.16 7.57 -18.97
N GLU A 225 1.02 8.16 -19.36
CA GLU A 225 0.21 8.97 -18.45
C GLU A 225 -0.74 8.07 -17.65
N ILE A 226 -0.80 8.34 -16.34
CA ILE A 226 -1.73 7.69 -15.43
C ILE A 226 -2.77 8.72 -15.02
N GLY A 227 -4.03 8.40 -15.21
CA GLY A 227 -5.16 9.25 -14.85
C GLY A 227 -5.48 9.28 -13.35
N ASP A 228 -6.75 9.28 -13.02
CA ASP A 228 -7.22 9.24 -11.65
C ASP A 228 -6.77 7.99 -10.92
N CYS A 229 -6.39 8.13 -9.65
CA CYS A 229 -5.92 7.01 -8.84
C CYS A 229 -6.75 6.87 -7.55
N TYR A 230 -6.80 5.66 -7.02
CA TYR A 230 -7.73 5.34 -5.95
C TYR A 230 -7.11 4.40 -4.91
N ILE A 231 -7.61 4.53 -3.69
CA ILE A 231 -7.41 3.58 -2.60
C ILE A 231 -8.69 2.76 -2.47
N GLY A 232 -8.60 1.45 -2.61
CA GLY A 232 -9.64 0.52 -2.23
C GLY A 232 -9.48 0.16 -0.76
N TRP A 233 -10.38 0.62 0.10
CA TRP A 233 -10.27 0.45 1.55
C TRP A 233 -11.22 -0.62 2.06
N PHE A 234 -10.64 -1.73 2.50
CA PHE A 234 -11.33 -2.92 3.02
C PHE A 234 -10.98 -3.09 4.49
N HIS A 235 -11.89 -2.75 5.38
CA HIS A 235 -11.67 -2.89 6.81
C HIS A 235 -12.95 -3.37 7.51
N GLU A 236 -12.79 -4.24 8.52
CA GLU A 236 -13.91 -4.87 9.24
C GLU A 236 -14.86 -3.89 9.92
N ASN A 237 -14.42 -2.69 10.24
CA ASN A 237 -15.28 -1.64 10.83
C ASN A 237 -16.12 -0.88 9.79
N ASN A 238 -15.87 -1.10 8.51
CA ASN A 238 -16.71 -0.55 7.44
C ASN A 238 -17.91 -1.46 7.21
N ASP A 239 -19.06 -0.89 6.85
CA ASP A 239 -20.23 -1.68 6.45
C ASP A 239 -19.99 -2.42 5.13
N THR A 240 -19.25 -1.78 4.23
CA THR A 240 -18.79 -2.33 2.96
C THR A 240 -17.43 -1.70 2.60
N TYR A 241 -16.83 -2.12 1.46
CA TYR A 241 -15.62 -1.47 0.96
C TYR A 241 -15.84 0.04 0.72
N LYS A 242 -14.77 0.81 0.74
CA LYS A 242 -14.80 2.24 0.35
C LYS A 242 -13.78 2.50 -0.73
N ILE A 243 -14.11 3.40 -1.65
CA ILE A 243 -13.21 3.90 -2.68
C ILE A 243 -12.87 5.34 -2.34
N ILE A 244 -11.58 5.63 -2.22
CA ILE A 244 -11.08 6.96 -1.87
C ILE A 244 -10.18 7.42 -3.02
N LYS A 245 -10.55 8.50 -3.69
CA LYS A 245 -9.69 9.15 -4.68
C LYS A 245 -8.47 9.75 -3.96
N THR A 246 -7.30 9.54 -4.52
CA THR A 246 -6.05 10.13 -4.01
C THR A 246 -5.97 11.61 -4.35
N LEU A 247 -5.14 12.33 -3.61
CA LEU A 247 -4.77 13.70 -3.96
C LEU A 247 -3.74 13.65 -5.10
N SER A 248 -3.84 14.58 -6.06
CA SER A 248 -2.80 14.76 -7.06
C SER A 248 -1.64 15.54 -6.41
N LEU A 249 -0.48 14.90 -6.33
CA LEU A 249 0.75 15.43 -5.74
C LEU A 249 1.91 15.37 -6.75
N ASP A 250 1.58 15.50 -8.04
CA ASP A 250 2.54 15.36 -9.13
C ASP A 250 3.61 16.47 -9.09
N MET A 251 3.24 17.68 -8.64
CA MET A 251 4.15 18.82 -8.50
C MET A 251 5.11 18.61 -7.32
N GLU A 252 4.57 18.21 -6.17
CA GLU A 252 5.34 17.97 -4.95
C GLU A 252 6.36 16.85 -5.14
N VAL A 253 5.98 15.77 -5.81
CA VAL A 253 6.87 14.67 -6.14
C VAL A 253 7.94 15.10 -7.16
N SER A 254 7.57 15.88 -8.16
CA SER A 254 8.55 16.42 -9.12
C SER A 254 9.59 17.31 -8.43
N GLN A 255 9.15 18.18 -7.50
CA GLN A 255 10.05 19.02 -6.71
C GLN A 255 10.96 18.18 -5.83
N MET A 256 10.42 17.20 -5.12
CA MET A 256 11.21 16.28 -4.28
C MET A 256 12.35 15.65 -5.05
N PHE A 257 12.09 15.11 -6.25
CA PHE A 257 13.13 14.47 -7.07
C PHE A 257 14.10 15.44 -7.75
N GLN A 258 13.82 16.74 -7.78
CA GLN A 258 14.78 17.77 -8.22
C GLN A 258 15.74 18.21 -7.09
N GLU A 259 15.34 17.99 -5.84
CA GLU A 259 16.12 18.35 -4.64
C GLU A 259 17.01 17.19 -4.15
N LEU A 260 16.78 15.95 -4.64
CA LEU A 260 17.60 14.76 -4.33
C LEU A 260 18.79 14.66 -5.28
#